data_23f279261ad84e07e356d198b9201aa7
#
_entry.id   23f279261ad84e07e356d198b9201aa7
#
_cell.length_a   1.000
_cell.length_b   1.000
_cell.length_c   1.000
_cell.angle_alpha   90.00
_cell.angle_beta   90.00
_cell.angle_gamma   90.00
#
_symmetry.space_group_name_H-M   'P 1'
#
loop_
_entity.id
_entity.type
_entity.pdbx_description
1 polymer ?
#
loop_
_entity_poly.entity_id
_entity_poly.type
_entity_poly.pdbx_seq_one_letter_code
_entity_poly.pdbx_strand_id
1 'polypeptide(L)'
;SSMESSLYTGDHLFVSKLAYGPKMPQTPLTIPFTHNVIGRKESYSTLIQSDYKRLKGFGEVETGDYVVFGFPHGDTVFVNDPAADYYTIIRTYGRDYAHKLYGPVKVRPSDKKDHYVKRCVAVAGDTLEIIDGRVYIDSEPQEVWPGVQNSYTVVTNGQRINPVNLDKIGLNLSELWYDQKLPGYPALPLTAEMLEKVKSLPNVVSVTENIDRWPADYPDSEKTIFPFSPDFKWTRDNFGPLWIPEKGAEVELTLENLPLYERIITSYEGNELSVRDGKIFINSEEAQSYTFAQDYYFMMGDNR
;
A
#
# COMPACT_ATOMS: atom_id res chain seq x y z
N SER A 1 -3.21 -10.35 -8.36
CA SER A 1 -3.07 -10.13 -6.91
C SER A 1 -1.78 -9.40 -6.58
N SER A 2 -1.79 -8.46 -5.63
CA SER A 2 -0.57 -7.71 -5.24
C SER A 2 0.44 -8.55 -4.44
N MET A 3 0.11 -9.80 -4.12
CA MET A 3 0.97 -10.79 -3.48
C MET A 3 1.15 -12.03 -4.36
N GLU A 4 0.88 -11.91 -5.67
CA GLU A 4 1.05 -13.01 -6.64
C GLU A 4 2.46 -13.58 -6.58
N SER A 5 2.62 -14.85 -6.86
CA SER A 5 3.84 -15.68 -6.66
C SER A 5 4.19 -15.99 -5.20
N SER A 6 3.75 -15.19 -4.23
CA SER A 6 3.90 -15.50 -2.81
C SER A 6 2.62 -16.08 -2.21
N LEU A 7 1.46 -15.54 -2.63
CA LEU A 7 0.12 -15.97 -2.22
C LEU A 7 -0.80 -15.91 -3.43
N TYR A 8 -1.38 -17.03 -3.83
CA TYR A 8 -2.24 -17.11 -5.01
C TYR A 8 -3.72 -16.83 -4.67
N THR A 9 -4.43 -16.31 -5.66
CA THR A 9 -5.88 -16.13 -5.55
C THR A 9 -6.55 -17.50 -5.35
N GLY A 10 -7.29 -17.65 -4.26
CA GLY A 10 -7.92 -18.90 -3.86
C GLY A 10 -7.20 -19.65 -2.74
N ASP A 11 -6.01 -19.22 -2.34
CA ASP A 11 -5.32 -19.78 -1.18
C ASP A 11 -6.09 -19.51 0.11
N HIS A 12 -6.12 -20.52 0.98
CA HIS A 12 -6.66 -20.40 2.33
C HIS A 12 -5.52 -20.22 3.33
N LEU A 13 -5.52 -19.07 4.03
CA LEU A 13 -4.46 -18.71 4.96
C LEU A 13 -4.92 -18.83 6.41
N PHE A 14 -4.04 -19.35 7.27
CA PHE A 14 -4.20 -19.25 8.71
C PHE A 14 -3.52 -17.96 9.20
N VAL A 15 -4.29 -17.06 9.79
CA VAL A 15 -3.77 -15.82 10.36
C VAL A 15 -3.64 -15.95 11.88
N SER A 16 -2.42 -15.91 12.39
CA SER A 16 -2.17 -15.90 13.83
C SER A 16 -2.54 -14.55 14.42
N LYS A 17 -3.63 -14.47 15.17
CA LYS A 17 -4.01 -13.27 15.92
C LYS A 17 -3.16 -13.06 17.17
N LEU A 18 -2.43 -14.07 17.60
CA LEU A 18 -1.61 -14.05 18.81
C LEU A 18 -0.20 -13.53 18.56
N ALA A 19 0.31 -13.65 17.32
CA ALA A 19 1.66 -13.22 16.97
C ALA A 19 1.91 -11.76 17.40
N TYR A 20 1.11 -10.84 16.90
CA TYR A 20 1.24 -9.40 17.19
C TYR A 20 0.17 -8.88 18.16
N GLY A 21 -0.48 -9.77 18.90
CA GLY A 21 -1.52 -9.48 19.87
C GLY A 21 -2.93 -9.32 19.26
N PRO A 22 -3.92 -10.00 19.88
CA PRO A 22 -5.30 -9.93 19.42
C PRO A 22 -5.90 -8.55 19.69
N LYS A 23 -6.68 -8.07 18.71
CA LYS A 23 -7.49 -6.86 18.87
C LYS A 23 -8.77 -7.20 19.63
N MET A 24 -9.11 -6.40 20.63
CA MET A 24 -10.43 -6.47 21.26
C MET A 24 -11.49 -5.93 20.28
N PRO A 25 -12.67 -6.58 20.18
CA PRO A 25 -13.75 -6.08 19.34
C PRO A 25 -14.18 -4.67 19.76
N GLN A 26 -14.16 -3.74 18.80
CA GLN A 26 -14.71 -2.39 19.03
C GLN A 26 -16.24 -2.39 18.89
N THR A 27 -16.81 -3.27 18.07
CA THR A 27 -18.25 -3.42 17.85
C THR A 27 -18.72 -4.79 18.35
N PRO A 28 -18.97 -4.96 19.67
CA PRO A 28 -19.36 -6.25 20.24
C PRO A 28 -20.72 -6.74 19.71
N LEU A 29 -21.61 -5.84 19.29
CA LEU A 29 -22.88 -6.17 18.65
C LEU A 29 -22.67 -6.43 17.16
N THR A 30 -22.09 -7.57 16.82
CA THR A 30 -21.84 -8.02 15.44
C THR A 30 -22.44 -9.41 15.26
N ILE A 31 -23.10 -9.66 14.11
CA ILE A 31 -23.59 -10.99 13.74
C ILE A 31 -22.38 -11.86 13.39
N PRO A 32 -22.12 -12.96 14.12
CA PRO A 32 -20.95 -13.80 13.88
C PRO A 32 -20.95 -14.40 12.47
N PHE A 33 -19.75 -14.65 11.92
CA PHE A 33 -19.53 -15.30 10.63
C PHE A 33 -20.14 -14.58 9.42
N THR A 34 -20.39 -13.26 9.53
CA THR A 34 -20.90 -12.46 8.42
C THR A 34 -19.90 -11.41 8.00
N HIS A 35 -19.97 -11.00 6.74
CA HIS A 35 -19.30 -9.79 6.27
C HIS A 35 -19.95 -8.54 6.89
N ASN A 36 -19.33 -7.37 6.69
CA ASN A 36 -19.84 -6.10 7.23
C ASN A 36 -21.26 -5.75 6.78
N VAL A 37 -21.76 -6.41 5.72
CA VAL A 37 -23.08 -6.17 5.14
C VAL A 37 -23.79 -7.48 4.86
N ILE A 38 -25.07 -7.58 5.22
CA ILE A 38 -25.97 -8.67 4.85
C ILE A 38 -27.10 -8.07 3.99
N GLY A 39 -27.09 -8.39 2.71
CA GLY A 39 -27.97 -7.74 1.73
C GLY A 39 -27.68 -6.24 1.64
N ARG A 40 -28.59 -5.40 2.14
CA ARG A 40 -28.43 -3.92 2.16
C ARG A 40 -28.25 -3.34 3.58
N LYS A 41 -28.16 -4.20 4.59
CA LYS A 41 -28.06 -3.79 6.00
C LYS A 41 -26.70 -4.17 6.57
N GLU A 42 -26.21 -3.37 7.50
CA GLU A 42 -24.99 -3.70 8.23
C GLU A 42 -25.22 -4.88 9.17
N SER A 43 -24.21 -5.72 9.26
CA SER A 43 -24.20 -6.91 10.14
C SER A 43 -23.72 -6.58 11.56
N TYR A 44 -23.49 -5.31 11.85
CA TYR A 44 -23.00 -4.84 13.15
C TYR A 44 -23.72 -3.55 13.56
N SER A 45 -23.66 -3.23 14.84
CA SER A 45 -24.19 -2.00 15.40
C SER A 45 -23.11 -1.21 16.12
N THR A 46 -23.15 0.11 15.95
CA THR A 46 -22.27 1.06 16.65
C THR A 46 -22.91 1.66 17.90
N LEU A 47 -24.08 1.16 18.32
CA LEU A 47 -24.76 1.61 19.55
C LEU A 47 -23.92 1.38 20.81
N ILE A 48 -23.16 0.29 20.82
CA ILE A 48 -22.15 0.01 21.84
C ILE A 48 -20.83 -0.11 21.10
N GLN A 49 -19.90 0.82 21.37
CA GLN A 49 -18.59 0.83 20.78
C GLN A 49 -17.54 1.01 21.87
N SER A 50 -16.52 0.14 21.84
CA SER A 50 -15.38 0.21 22.75
C SER A 50 -14.22 0.93 22.10
N ASP A 51 -13.33 1.50 22.91
CA ASP A 51 -12.08 2.05 22.41
C ASP A 51 -11.20 0.97 21.78
N TYR A 52 -10.34 1.39 20.85
CA TYR A 52 -9.36 0.47 20.28
C TYR A 52 -8.41 -0.05 21.35
N LYS A 53 -8.35 -1.36 21.51
CA LYS A 53 -7.41 -2.04 22.41
C LYS A 53 -6.82 -3.26 21.75
N ARG A 54 -5.49 -3.34 21.79
CA ARG A 54 -4.73 -4.53 21.40
C ARG A 54 -4.08 -5.11 22.62
N LEU A 55 -4.19 -6.40 22.81
CA LEU A 55 -3.46 -7.12 23.87
C LEU A 55 -2.02 -7.37 23.41
N LYS A 56 -1.12 -7.64 24.35
CA LYS A 56 0.27 -7.95 24.04
C LYS A 56 0.35 -9.23 23.20
N GLY A 57 1.14 -9.20 22.14
CA GLY A 57 1.49 -10.36 21.33
C GLY A 57 2.69 -11.14 21.86
N PHE A 58 3.02 -12.23 21.18
CA PHE A 58 4.19 -13.05 21.48
C PHE A 58 5.43 -12.62 20.72
N GLY A 59 5.30 -11.80 19.68
CA GLY A 59 6.38 -11.26 18.85
C GLY A 59 6.08 -9.86 18.38
N GLU A 60 7.03 -9.28 17.70
CA GLU A 60 6.96 -7.99 17.02
C GLU A 60 6.97 -8.22 15.52
N VAL A 61 6.55 -7.22 14.75
CA VAL A 61 6.59 -7.28 13.28
C VAL A 61 8.04 -7.09 12.85
N GLU A 62 8.55 -8.02 12.05
CA GLU A 62 9.90 -8.00 11.52
C GLU A 62 9.88 -7.78 10.00
N THR A 63 10.99 -7.30 9.47
CA THR A 63 11.22 -7.18 8.03
C THR A 63 11.14 -8.56 7.38
N GLY A 64 10.33 -8.68 6.31
CA GLY A 64 10.07 -9.94 5.62
C GLY A 64 8.75 -10.61 5.99
N ASP A 65 8.15 -10.27 7.12
CA ASP A 65 6.89 -10.86 7.58
C ASP A 65 5.72 -10.60 6.62
N TYR A 66 4.88 -11.61 6.43
CA TYR A 66 3.55 -11.43 5.83
C TYR A 66 2.56 -10.97 6.90
N VAL A 67 2.13 -9.73 6.82
CA VAL A 67 1.25 -9.14 7.81
C VAL A 67 -0.15 -8.93 7.25
N VAL A 68 -1.16 -9.39 8.00
CA VAL A 68 -2.56 -9.09 7.73
C VAL A 68 -2.99 -7.91 8.60
N PHE A 69 -3.42 -6.83 7.96
CA PHE A 69 -3.81 -5.59 8.64
C PHE A 69 -5.07 -4.97 8.03
N GLY A 70 -5.76 -4.14 8.81
CA GLY A 70 -6.88 -3.35 8.29
C GLY A 70 -6.38 -2.28 7.35
N PHE A 71 -6.98 -2.18 6.16
CA PHE A 71 -6.58 -1.21 5.15
C PHE A 71 -6.63 0.22 5.69
N PRO A 72 -5.53 0.98 5.69
CA PRO A 72 -5.49 2.30 6.34
C PRO A 72 -6.48 3.30 5.77
N HIS A 73 -6.70 3.28 4.44
CA HIS A 73 -7.70 4.12 3.76
C HIS A 73 -9.14 3.61 3.89
N GLY A 74 -9.34 2.40 4.41
CA GLY A 74 -10.67 1.78 4.58
C GLY A 74 -11.44 2.27 5.82
N ASP A 75 -10.96 3.30 6.51
CA ASP A 75 -11.64 3.92 7.64
C ASP A 75 -12.83 4.79 7.17
N THR A 76 -12.71 5.46 6.03
CA THR A 76 -13.75 6.29 5.46
C THR A 76 -14.21 5.71 4.13
N VAL A 77 -15.50 5.42 4.01
CA VAL A 77 -16.09 4.82 2.81
C VAL A 77 -17.33 5.58 2.37
N PHE A 78 -17.57 5.63 1.07
CA PHE A 78 -18.84 6.11 0.54
C PHE A 78 -19.95 5.10 0.83
N VAL A 79 -21.12 5.57 1.28
CA VAL A 79 -22.24 4.70 1.58
C VAL A 79 -22.78 4.01 0.33
N ASN A 80 -22.80 4.71 -0.79
CA ASN A 80 -23.33 4.19 -2.06
C ASN A 80 -22.33 3.33 -2.85
N ASP A 81 -21.03 3.50 -2.60
CA ASP A 81 -19.95 2.71 -3.21
C ASP A 81 -18.82 2.48 -2.20
N PRO A 82 -18.95 1.48 -1.32
CA PRO A 82 -17.94 1.19 -0.31
C PRO A 82 -16.60 0.68 -0.85
N ALA A 83 -16.53 0.30 -2.14
CA ALA A 83 -15.30 -0.15 -2.78
C ALA A 83 -14.46 1.00 -3.33
N ALA A 84 -15.06 2.18 -3.51
CA ALA A 84 -14.38 3.37 -4.00
C ALA A 84 -13.43 3.94 -2.92
N ASP A 85 -12.18 4.20 -3.30
CA ASP A 85 -11.20 4.80 -2.39
C ASP A 85 -11.50 6.29 -2.18
N TYR A 86 -12.07 6.60 -1.01
CA TYR A 86 -12.47 7.94 -0.62
C TYR A 86 -11.33 8.96 -0.77
N TYR A 87 -10.17 8.66 -0.25
CA TYR A 87 -9.05 9.61 -0.23
C TYR A 87 -8.47 9.89 -1.61
N THR A 88 -8.39 8.88 -2.47
CA THR A 88 -7.99 9.08 -3.87
C THR A 88 -9.01 9.92 -4.62
N ILE A 89 -10.29 9.65 -4.45
CA ILE A 89 -11.36 10.39 -5.13
C ILE A 89 -11.39 11.85 -4.71
N ILE A 90 -11.30 12.16 -3.41
CA ILE A 90 -11.30 13.57 -2.96
C ILE A 90 -10.04 14.34 -3.38
N ARG A 91 -8.89 13.67 -3.50
CA ARG A 91 -7.68 14.31 -4.05
C ARG A 91 -7.82 14.64 -5.53
N THR A 92 -8.40 13.72 -6.30
CA THR A 92 -8.52 13.86 -7.76
C THR A 92 -9.62 14.85 -8.16
N TYR A 93 -10.77 14.78 -7.51
CA TYR A 93 -11.97 15.50 -7.95
C TYR A 93 -12.48 16.55 -6.97
N GLY A 94 -11.90 16.62 -5.78
CA GLY A 94 -12.36 17.48 -4.70
C GLY A 94 -13.52 16.87 -3.91
N ARG A 95 -13.68 17.37 -2.66
CA ARG A 95 -14.66 16.81 -1.71
C ARG A 95 -16.11 16.97 -2.18
N ASP A 96 -16.46 18.14 -2.67
CA ASP A 96 -17.86 18.45 -3.07
C ASP A 96 -18.31 17.59 -4.25
N TYR A 97 -17.46 17.41 -5.24
CA TYR A 97 -17.74 16.54 -6.38
C TYR A 97 -17.85 15.08 -5.96
N ALA A 98 -16.94 14.62 -5.10
CA ALA A 98 -16.94 13.27 -4.57
C ALA A 98 -18.24 12.95 -3.84
N HIS A 99 -18.68 13.83 -2.93
CA HIS A 99 -19.96 13.65 -2.21
C HIS A 99 -21.19 13.71 -3.11
N LYS A 100 -21.16 14.54 -4.16
CA LYS A 100 -22.24 14.61 -5.14
C LYS A 100 -22.39 13.33 -5.95
N LEU A 101 -21.27 12.70 -6.31
CA LEU A 101 -21.26 11.50 -7.17
C LEU A 101 -21.46 10.21 -6.37
N TYR A 102 -20.76 10.07 -5.23
CA TYR A 102 -20.73 8.84 -4.43
C TYR A 102 -21.59 8.89 -3.17
N GLY A 103 -22.19 10.05 -2.87
CA GLY A 103 -23.07 10.24 -1.72
C GLY A 103 -22.35 10.48 -0.41
N PRO A 104 -23.06 10.27 0.74
CA PRO A 104 -22.50 10.49 2.06
C PRO A 104 -21.39 9.48 2.39
N VAL A 105 -20.52 9.86 3.31
CA VAL A 105 -19.46 8.99 3.83
C VAL A 105 -19.82 8.42 5.19
N LYS A 106 -19.21 7.28 5.49
CA LYS A 106 -19.26 6.64 6.80
C LYS A 106 -17.85 6.30 7.26
N VAL A 107 -17.56 6.59 8.53
CA VAL A 107 -16.33 6.13 9.18
C VAL A 107 -16.58 4.74 9.77
N ARG A 108 -15.71 3.79 9.43
CA ARG A 108 -15.76 2.41 9.91
C ARG A 108 -14.87 2.25 11.15
N PRO A 109 -15.32 1.58 12.21
CA PRO A 109 -14.47 1.13 13.30
C PRO A 109 -13.32 0.26 12.78
N SER A 110 -12.19 0.22 13.50
CA SER A 110 -10.99 -0.47 13.00
C SER A 110 -11.15 -1.99 12.84
N ASP A 111 -12.11 -2.60 13.56
CA ASP A 111 -12.48 -4.01 13.44
C ASP A 111 -13.43 -4.31 12.26
N LYS A 112 -13.87 -3.27 11.54
CA LYS A 112 -14.73 -3.34 10.34
C LYS A 112 -14.04 -2.89 9.06
N LYS A 113 -12.75 -2.58 9.12
CA LYS A 113 -11.93 -2.28 7.93
C LYS A 113 -11.68 -3.57 7.14
N ASP A 114 -11.56 -3.42 5.82
CA ASP A 114 -11.13 -4.52 4.95
C ASP A 114 -9.69 -4.91 5.30
N HIS A 115 -9.40 -6.22 5.28
CA HIS A 115 -8.08 -6.73 5.62
C HIS A 115 -7.25 -6.96 4.35
N TYR A 116 -6.02 -6.46 4.38
CA TYR A 116 -5.03 -6.69 3.34
C TYR A 116 -3.87 -7.50 3.90
N VAL A 117 -3.25 -8.29 3.04
CA VAL A 117 -1.99 -8.96 3.33
C VAL A 117 -0.90 -8.31 2.50
N LYS A 118 0.21 -7.95 3.14
CA LYS A 118 1.40 -7.38 2.51
C LYS A 118 2.64 -7.88 3.23
N ARG A 119 3.80 -7.69 2.59
CA ARG A 119 5.09 -7.92 3.23
C ARG A 119 5.53 -6.66 3.96
N CYS A 120 6.02 -6.81 5.18
CA CYS A 120 6.72 -5.75 5.89
C CYS A 120 8.11 -5.59 5.26
N VAL A 121 8.43 -4.43 4.74
CA VAL A 121 9.75 -4.15 4.13
C VAL A 121 10.59 -3.19 4.94
N ALA A 122 9.98 -2.38 5.80
CA ALA A 122 10.68 -1.54 6.76
C ALA A 122 9.89 -1.46 8.08
N VAL A 123 10.59 -1.45 9.18
CA VAL A 123 10.04 -1.35 10.55
C VAL A 123 10.30 0.04 11.15
N ALA A 124 9.74 0.29 12.33
CA ALA A 124 9.95 1.54 13.05
C ALA A 124 11.44 1.82 13.30
N GLY A 125 11.88 3.04 13.01
CA GLY A 125 13.26 3.49 13.09
C GLY A 125 14.06 3.38 11.79
N ASP A 126 13.66 2.52 10.86
CA ASP A 126 14.33 2.34 9.57
C ASP A 126 14.19 3.58 8.68
N THR A 127 15.16 3.78 7.78
CA THR A 127 15.06 4.70 6.66
C THR A 127 14.94 3.92 5.35
N LEU A 128 13.75 3.98 4.75
CA LEU A 128 13.45 3.30 3.49
C LEU A 128 13.81 4.19 2.30
N GLU A 129 14.47 3.60 1.31
CA GLU A 129 14.65 4.19 -0.02
C GLU A 129 14.42 3.13 -1.10
N ILE A 130 13.86 3.53 -2.23
CA ILE A 130 13.74 2.67 -3.42
C ILE A 130 14.47 3.37 -4.56
N ILE A 131 15.45 2.69 -5.14
CA ILE A 131 16.24 3.19 -6.26
C ILE A 131 16.11 2.19 -7.41
N ASP A 132 15.54 2.65 -8.53
CA ASP A 132 15.28 1.81 -9.70
C ASP A 132 14.64 0.45 -9.34
N GLY A 133 13.58 0.51 -8.51
CA GLY A 133 12.80 -0.65 -8.08
C GLY A 133 13.44 -1.51 -6.98
N ARG A 134 14.64 -1.19 -6.53
CA ARG A 134 15.36 -1.93 -5.46
C ARG A 134 15.24 -1.22 -4.13
N VAL A 135 14.87 -1.98 -3.11
CA VAL A 135 14.69 -1.47 -1.74
C VAL A 135 16.03 -1.40 -1.03
N TYR A 136 16.25 -0.27 -0.35
CA TYR A 136 17.36 -0.02 0.56
C TYR A 136 16.79 0.32 1.93
N ILE A 137 17.41 -0.20 2.97
CA ILE A 137 17.13 0.13 4.36
C ILE A 137 18.42 0.66 4.97
N ASP A 138 18.36 1.87 5.54
CA ASP A 138 19.52 2.57 6.10
C ASP A 138 20.72 2.64 5.12
N SER A 139 20.41 2.88 3.83
CA SER A 139 21.36 2.92 2.72
C SER A 139 21.97 1.57 2.31
N GLU A 140 21.58 0.46 2.93
CA GLU A 140 22.02 -0.89 2.59
C GLU A 140 20.97 -1.59 1.72
N PRO A 141 21.36 -2.28 0.63
CA PRO A 141 20.41 -2.97 -0.23
C PRO A 141 19.74 -4.14 0.50
N GLN A 142 18.42 -4.15 0.49
CA GLN A 142 17.65 -5.24 1.07
C GLN A 142 17.71 -6.49 0.18
N GLU A 143 17.83 -7.66 0.78
CA GLU A 143 17.73 -8.93 0.07
C GLU A 143 16.36 -9.06 -0.64
N VAL A 144 16.36 -9.50 -1.88
CA VAL A 144 15.14 -9.72 -2.66
C VAL A 144 14.53 -11.06 -2.28
N TRP A 145 13.33 -11.05 -1.73
CA TRP A 145 12.62 -12.30 -1.40
C TRP A 145 12.16 -13.06 -2.65
N PRO A 146 12.15 -14.39 -2.64
CA PRO A 146 11.89 -15.23 -3.83
C PRO A 146 10.57 -14.96 -4.55
N GLY A 147 9.54 -14.51 -3.87
CA GLY A 147 8.21 -14.22 -4.45
C GLY A 147 8.07 -12.84 -5.09
N VAL A 148 9.06 -11.96 -4.93
CA VAL A 148 8.99 -10.59 -5.46
C VAL A 148 9.05 -10.60 -6.97
N GLN A 149 8.07 -9.94 -7.60
CA GLN A 149 7.97 -9.74 -9.05
C GLN A 149 8.17 -8.28 -9.39
N ASN A 150 8.98 -8.03 -10.42
CA ASN A 150 9.06 -6.73 -11.08
C ASN A 150 8.42 -6.83 -12.47
N SER A 151 8.01 -5.70 -13.02
CA SER A 151 7.42 -5.61 -14.34
C SER A 151 8.51 -5.55 -15.42
N TYR A 152 8.35 -6.34 -16.49
CA TYR A 152 9.29 -6.37 -17.61
C TYR A 152 8.57 -6.23 -18.94
N THR A 153 9.17 -5.47 -19.86
CA THR A 153 8.83 -5.50 -21.28
C THR A 153 9.61 -6.62 -21.94
N VAL A 154 8.88 -7.58 -22.52
CA VAL A 154 9.44 -8.72 -23.25
C VAL A 154 9.13 -8.58 -24.72
N VAL A 155 10.15 -8.36 -25.56
CA VAL A 155 10.01 -8.30 -27.02
C VAL A 155 10.24 -9.67 -27.62
N THR A 156 9.38 -10.07 -28.55
CA THR A 156 9.47 -11.34 -29.27
C THR A 156 9.80 -11.12 -30.76
N ASN A 157 10.18 -12.20 -31.45
CA ASN A 157 10.45 -12.20 -32.90
C ASN A 157 9.17 -12.09 -33.79
N GLY A 158 8.07 -11.62 -33.25
CA GLY A 158 6.76 -11.56 -33.91
C GLY A 158 5.85 -12.74 -33.57
N GLN A 159 6.38 -13.78 -32.94
CA GLN A 159 5.61 -14.94 -32.48
C GLN A 159 5.31 -14.84 -30.99
N ARG A 160 4.08 -15.10 -30.60
CA ARG A 160 3.70 -15.19 -29.18
C ARG A 160 4.46 -16.33 -28.50
N ILE A 161 4.79 -16.16 -27.25
CA ILE A 161 5.27 -17.26 -26.41
C ILE A 161 4.12 -18.27 -26.27
N ASN A 162 4.45 -19.56 -26.43
CA ASN A 162 3.45 -20.62 -26.27
C ASN A 162 2.84 -20.55 -24.86
N PRO A 163 1.50 -20.47 -24.73
CA PRO A 163 0.81 -20.42 -23.42
C PRO A 163 1.25 -21.54 -22.47
N VAL A 164 1.54 -22.72 -22.97
CA VAL A 164 2.03 -23.84 -22.16
C VAL A 164 3.40 -23.53 -21.52
N ASN A 165 4.24 -22.76 -22.21
CA ASN A 165 5.52 -22.34 -21.64
C ASN A 165 5.33 -21.25 -20.58
N LEU A 166 4.42 -20.30 -20.80
CA LEU A 166 4.09 -19.27 -19.82
C LEU A 166 3.48 -19.88 -18.55
N ASP A 167 2.59 -20.85 -18.70
CA ASP A 167 1.99 -21.60 -17.59
C ASP A 167 3.06 -22.40 -16.80
N LYS A 168 3.98 -23.08 -17.50
CA LYS A 168 5.10 -23.79 -16.86
C LYS A 168 6.08 -22.86 -16.13
N ILE A 169 6.18 -21.61 -16.56
CA ILE A 169 6.97 -20.58 -15.86
C ILE A 169 6.23 -20.11 -14.60
N GLY A 170 4.92 -20.29 -14.52
CA GLY A 170 4.08 -19.91 -13.38
C GLY A 170 3.33 -18.58 -13.59
N LEU A 171 3.18 -18.15 -14.85
CA LEU A 171 2.47 -16.91 -15.19
C LEU A 171 0.97 -17.14 -15.33
N ASN A 172 0.17 -16.24 -14.78
CA ASN A 172 -1.28 -16.24 -14.92
C ASN A 172 -1.69 -15.77 -16.33
N LEU A 173 -2.08 -16.71 -17.18
CA LEU A 173 -2.40 -16.45 -18.59
C LEU A 173 -3.56 -15.47 -18.78
N SER A 174 -4.49 -15.39 -17.83
CA SER A 174 -5.66 -14.51 -17.92
C SER A 174 -5.34 -13.02 -17.75
N GLU A 175 -4.18 -12.71 -17.19
CA GLU A 175 -3.73 -11.33 -16.93
C GLU A 175 -2.71 -10.83 -17.96
N LEU A 176 -2.31 -11.69 -18.90
CA LEU A 176 -1.29 -11.37 -19.89
C LEU A 176 -1.87 -10.66 -21.11
N TRP A 177 -1.27 -9.53 -21.44
CA TRP A 177 -1.58 -8.80 -22.66
C TRP A 177 -0.39 -8.82 -23.62
N TYR A 178 -0.66 -9.18 -24.89
CA TYR A 178 0.33 -9.20 -25.96
C TYR A 178 0.07 -8.04 -26.94
N ASP A 179 1.06 -7.16 -27.11
CA ASP A 179 0.99 -6.08 -28.09
C ASP A 179 1.38 -6.60 -29.48
N GLN A 180 0.51 -6.39 -30.46
CA GLN A 180 0.80 -6.78 -31.86
C GLN A 180 1.61 -5.73 -32.62
N LYS A 181 1.57 -4.45 -32.18
CA LYS A 181 2.31 -3.36 -32.81
C LYS A 181 3.78 -3.35 -32.41
N LEU A 182 4.04 -3.66 -31.15
CA LEU A 182 5.38 -3.92 -30.61
C LEU A 182 5.39 -5.38 -30.16
N PRO A 183 5.73 -6.34 -31.09
CA PRO A 183 5.52 -7.75 -30.82
C PRO A 183 6.14 -8.17 -29.48
N GLY A 184 5.29 -8.40 -28.48
CA GLY A 184 5.75 -8.72 -27.13
C GLY A 184 4.74 -8.51 -26.03
N TYR A 185 5.23 -8.54 -24.82
CA TYR A 185 4.48 -8.34 -23.57
C TYR A 185 5.02 -7.09 -22.89
N PRO A 186 4.28 -5.98 -22.87
CA PRO A 186 4.78 -4.69 -22.37
C PRO A 186 4.88 -4.62 -20.83
N ALA A 187 4.19 -5.52 -20.12
CA ALA A 187 4.17 -5.53 -18.65
C ALA A 187 4.02 -6.98 -18.14
N LEU A 188 5.12 -7.74 -18.19
CA LEU A 188 5.14 -9.11 -17.71
C LEU A 188 5.69 -9.14 -16.27
N PRO A 189 4.90 -9.57 -15.27
CA PRO A 189 5.38 -9.66 -13.89
C PRO A 189 6.26 -10.91 -13.74
N LEU A 190 7.55 -10.71 -13.45
CA LEU A 190 8.52 -11.81 -13.35
C LEU A 190 9.27 -11.75 -12.02
N THR A 191 9.37 -12.90 -11.35
CA THR A 191 10.40 -13.12 -10.33
C THR A 191 11.77 -13.28 -10.98
N ALA A 192 12.85 -13.24 -10.20
CA ALA A 192 14.20 -13.47 -10.71
C ALA A 192 14.32 -14.83 -11.43
N GLU A 193 13.70 -15.88 -10.90
CA GLU A 193 13.68 -17.21 -11.51
C GLU A 193 12.91 -17.24 -12.83
N MET A 194 11.72 -16.63 -12.85
CA MET A 194 10.90 -16.52 -14.07
C MET A 194 11.61 -15.74 -15.16
N LEU A 195 12.31 -14.67 -14.80
CA LEU A 195 13.07 -13.83 -15.72
C LEU A 195 14.12 -14.66 -16.50
N GLU A 196 14.89 -15.50 -15.83
CA GLU A 196 15.90 -16.35 -16.48
C GLU A 196 15.25 -17.40 -17.41
N LYS A 197 14.11 -17.97 -17.00
CA LYS A 197 13.33 -18.88 -17.85
C LYS A 197 12.80 -18.17 -19.10
N VAL A 198 12.27 -16.96 -18.98
CA VAL A 198 11.76 -16.17 -20.12
C VAL A 198 12.89 -15.79 -21.07
N LYS A 199 14.05 -15.35 -20.56
CA LYS A 199 15.23 -15.04 -21.39
C LYS A 199 15.73 -16.23 -22.21
N SER A 200 15.53 -17.44 -21.72
CA SER A 200 15.98 -18.67 -22.42
C SER A 200 15.06 -19.12 -23.56
N LEU A 201 13.88 -18.51 -23.72
CA LEU A 201 12.92 -18.89 -24.74
C LEU A 201 13.38 -18.45 -26.14
N PRO A 202 13.30 -19.32 -27.17
CA PRO A 202 13.90 -19.07 -28.49
C PRO A 202 13.25 -17.94 -29.29
N ASN A 203 12.03 -17.56 -28.96
CA ASN A 203 11.30 -16.47 -29.60
C ASN A 203 11.39 -15.13 -28.84
N VAL A 204 12.08 -15.09 -27.72
CA VAL A 204 12.36 -13.86 -26.97
C VAL A 204 13.60 -13.17 -27.54
N VAL A 205 13.47 -11.91 -27.91
CA VAL A 205 14.53 -11.08 -28.49
C VAL A 205 15.21 -10.23 -27.42
N SER A 206 14.41 -9.60 -26.55
CA SER A 206 14.92 -8.79 -25.44
C SER A 206 13.96 -8.77 -24.27
N VAL A 207 14.52 -8.56 -23.10
CA VAL A 207 13.77 -8.36 -21.85
C VAL A 207 14.34 -7.13 -21.15
N THR A 208 13.50 -6.15 -20.88
CA THR A 208 13.88 -4.88 -20.24
C THR A 208 12.99 -4.64 -19.02
N GLU A 209 13.59 -4.31 -17.91
CA GLU A 209 12.84 -3.96 -16.69
C GLU A 209 12.11 -2.62 -16.87
N ASN A 210 10.84 -2.57 -16.47
CA ASN A 210 10.04 -1.37 -16.51
C ASN A 210 10.27 -0.61 -15.20
N ILE A 211 10.93 0.54 -15.29
CA ILE A 211 11.15 1.42 -14.14
C ILE A 211 10.22 2.62 -14.26
N ASP A 212 9.38 2.80 -13.24
CA ASP A 212 8.43 3.90 -13.18
C ASP A 212 9.16 5.23 -12.94
N ARG A 213 9.05 6.14 -13.91
CA ARG A 213 9.64 7.49 -13.86
C ARG A 213 8.64 8.49 -14.38
N TRP A 214 8.52 9.61 -13.69
CA TRP A 214 7.72 10.70 -14.23
C TRP A 214 8.37 11.27 -15.50
N PRO A 215 7.62 11.41 -16.61
CA PRO A 215 8.09 12.16 -17.75
C PRO A 215 8.52 13.58 -17.34
N ALA A 216 9.51 14.15 -18.03
CA ALA A 216 10.07 15.46 -17.69
C ALA A 216 9.01 16.59 -17.75
N ASP A 217 8.00 16.43 -18.60
CA ASP A 217 6.88 17.33 -18.81
C ASP A 217 5.61 16.95 -18.04
N TYR A 218 5.68 15.92 -17.17
CA TYR A 218 4.49 15.50 -16.41
C TYR A 218 4.12 16.53 -15.35
N PRO A 219 2.87 17.02 -15.31
CA PRO A 219 2.46 18.04 -14.34
C PRO A 219 2.63 17.56 -12.89
N ASP A 220 3.31 18.37 -12.07
CA ASP A 220 3.50 18.03 -10.65
C ASP A 220 2.19 17.85 -9.89
N SER A 221 1.13 18.56 -10.30
CA SER A 221 -0.21 18.43 -9.71
C SER A 221 -0.88 17.09 -9.95
N GLU A 222 -0.40 16.30 -10.91
CA GLU A 222 -0.96 14.99 -11.27
C GLU A 222 -0.20 13.82 -10.67
N LYS A 223 0.93 14.08 -9.98
CA LYS A 223 1.69 13.06 -9.25
C LYS A 223 0.89 12.56 -8.07
N THR A 224 0.49 11.28 -8.12
CA THR A 224 -0.49 10.70 -7.17
C THR A 224 0.11 9.74 -6.15
N ILE A 225 1.44 9.60 -6.10
CA ILE A 225 2.10 8.76 -5.08
C ILE A 225 2.28 9.53 -3.77
N PHE A 226 2.31 8.79 -2.64
CA PHE A 226 2.66 9.35 -1.33
C PHE A 226 4.00 10.13 -1.42
N PRO A 227 4.13 11.29 -0.79
CA PRO A 227 3.20 11.92 0.15
C PRO A 227 2.16 12.85 -0.51
N PHE A 228 1.92 12.74 -1.80
CA PHE A 228 0.93 13.50 -2.59
C PHE A 228 1.20 15.01 -2.61
N SER A 229 2.46 15.40 -2.46
CA SER A 229 2.94 16.77 -2.56
C SER A 229 3.83 16.96 -3.78
N PRO A 230 3.72 18.07 -4.52
CA PRO A 230 4.54 18.34 -5.70
C PRO A 230 6.03 18.53 -5.39
N ASP A 231 6.38 18.77 -4.13
CA ASP A 231 7.77 18.92 -3.68
C ASP A 231 8.53 17.59 -3.70
N PHE A 232 7.80 16.47 -3.60
CA PHE A 232 8.38 15.12 -3.64
C PHE A 232 8.21 14.53 -5.05
N LYS A 233 9.35 14.39 -5.76
CA LYS A 233 9.36 13.81 -7.13
C LYS A 233 9.48 12.29 -7.11
N TRP A 234 8.90 11.64 -6.13
CA TRP A 234 8.96 10.20 -5.95
C TRP A 234 8.06 9.48 -6.96
N THR A 235 8.50 8.29 -7.34
CA THR A 235 7.71 7.31 -8.11
C THR A 235 7.64 6.00 -7.32
N ARG A 236 6.99 4.99 -7.86
CA ARG A 236 6.98 3.67 -7.20
C ARG A 236 8.36 3.04 -7.15
N ASP A 237 9.18 3.30 -8.18
CA ASP A 237 10.50 2.67 -8.35
C ASP A 237 11.66 3.60 -7.96
N ASN A 238 11.37 4.88 -7.68
CA ASN A 238 12.33 5.84 -7.14
C ASN A 238 11.65 6.67 -6.04
N PHE A 239 11.81 6.22 -4.80
CA PHE A 239 11.03 6.66 -3.65
C PHE A 239 11.93 6.86 -2.43
N GLY A 240 11.65 7.86 -1.64
CA GLY A 240 12.41 8.14 -0.41
C GLY A 240 13.56 9.15 -0.64
N PRO A 241 14.47 9.26 0.36
CA PRO A 241 14.45 8.52 1.63
C PRO A 241 13.23 8.87 2.51
N LEU A 242 12.64 7.86 3.14
CA LEU A 242 11.53 7.99 4.08
C LEU A 242 11.90 7.32 5.40
N TRP A 243 12.05 8.10 6.45
CA TRP A 243 12.20 7.57 7.79
C TRP A 243 10.85 7.04 8.32
N ILE A 244 10.84 5.83 8.85
CA ILE A 244 9.66 5.17 9.39
C ILE A 244 9.53 5.51 10.88
N PRO A 245 8.49 6.23 11.30
CA PRO A 245 8.39 6.71 12.67
C PRO A 245 8.35 5.59 13.71
N GLU A 246 9.09 5.81 14.80
CA GLU A 246 9.15 4.95 15.97
C GLU A 246 8.43 5.61 17.14
N LYS A 247 7.77 4.81 17.96
CA LYS A 247 7.09 5.27 19.16
C LYS A 247 8.03 5.99 20.12
N GLY A 248 7.68 7.20 20.50
CA GLY A 248 8.45 8.03 21.41
C GLY A 248 9.58 8.82 20.73
N ALA A 249 9.87 8.56 19.48
CA ALA A 249 10.80 9.38 18.72
C ALA A 249 10.17 10.73 18.36
N GLU A 250 11.00 11.76 18.36
CA GLU A 250 10.63 13.14 18.03
C GLU A 250 11.22 13.54 16.67
N VAL A 251 10.42 14.19 15.86
CA VAL A 251 10.85 14.77 14.59
C VAL A 251 10.64 16.29 14.61
N GLU A 252 11.58 17.06 14.10
CA GLU A 252 11.37 18.45 13.80
C GLU A 252 10.36 18.60 12.65
N LEU A 253 9.33 19.42 12.84
CA LEU A 253 8.30 19.67 11.82
C LEU A 253 8.61 20.95 11.06
N THR A 254 8.66 20.82 9.75
CA THR A 254 8.76 21.93 8.80
C THR A 254 7.62 21.84 7.78
N LEU A 255 7.33 22.91 7.07
CA LEU A 255 6.35 22.87 5.97
C LEU A 255 6.77 21.92 4.85
N GLU A 256 8.08 21.71 4.69
CA GLU A 256 8.64 20.82 3.67
C GLU A 256 8.39 19.34 4.00
N ASN A 257 8.57 18.93 5.27
CA ASN A 257 8.39 17.51 5.67
C ASN A 257 6.99 17.21 6.20
N LEU A 258 6.16 18.21 6.44
CA LEU A 258 4.80 18.03 6.95
C LEU A 258 3.96 17.04 6.12
N PRO A 259 4.02 17.03 4.78
CA PRO A 259 3.26 16.07 3.98
C PRO A 259 3.56 14.60 4.30
N LEU A 260 4.76 14.30 4.81
CA LEU A 260 5.13 12.94 5.21
C LEU A 260 4.39 12.47 6.47
N TYR A 261 4.08 13.41 7.39
CA TYR A 261 3.57 13.11 8.72
C TYR A 261 2.14 13.57 8.97
N GLU A 262 1.59 14.44 8.12
CA GLU A 262 0.25 15.01 8.29
C GLU A 262 -0.81 13.95 8.57
N ARG A 263 -0.82 12.86 7.78
CA ARG A 263 -1.79 11.80 7.93
C ARG A 263 -1.58 10.97 9.19
N ILE A 264 -0.33 10.80 9.61
CA ILE A 264 0.03 10.16 10.87
C ILE A 264 -0.54 10.97 12.03
N ILE A 265 -0.21 12.25 12.07
CA ILE A 265 -0.62 13.18 13.13
C ILE A 265 -2.15 13.26 13.22
N THR A 266 -2.83 13.42 12.09
CA THR A 266 -4.27 13.66 12.06
C THR A 266 -5.09 12.38 12.13
N SER A 267 -4.90 11.47 11.15
CA SER A 267 -5.81 10.34 10.95
C SER A 267 -5.49 9.15 11.83
N TYR A 268 -4.21 8.93 12.15
CA TYR A 268 -3.80 7.76 12.91
C TYR A 268 -3.60 8.05 14.40
N GLU A 269 -3.17 9.25 14.75
CA GLU A 269 -2.98 9.66 16.14
C GLU A 269 -4.04 10.65 16.64
N GLY A 270 -4.98 11.05 15.76
CA GLY A 270 -6.22 11.75 16.13
C GLY A 270 -6.04 13.20 16.54
N ASN A 271 -4.95 13.84 16.16
CA ASN A 271 -4.70 15.25 16.47
C ASN A 271 -5.34 16.18 15.43
N GLU A 272 -5.66 17.39 15.84
CA GLU A 272 -6.01 18.48 14.93
C GLU A 272 -4.73 19.15 14.42
N LEU A 273 -4.61 19.32 13.10
CA LEU A 273 -3.45 19.97 12.48
C LEU A 273 -3.94 21.12 11.62
N SER A 274 -3.30 22.28 11.74
CA SER A 274 -3.54 23.44 10.88
C SER A 274 -2.23 24.20 10.60
N VAL A 275 -2.18 24.82 9.44
CA VAL A 275 -1.09 25.74 9.07
C VAL A 275 -1.66 27.14 8.95
N ARG A 276 -1.06 28.11 9.65
CA ARG A 276 -1.48 29.53 9.64
C ARG A 276 -0.23 30.40 9.63
N ASP A 277 -0.20 31.36 8.74
CA ASP A 277 0.94 32.30 8.59
C ASP A 277 2.33 31.62 8.51
N GLY A 278 2.37 30.46 7.82
CA GLY A 278 3.60 29.67 7.66
C GLY A 278 4.04 28.89 8.90
N LYS A 279 3.20 28.80 9.93
CA LYS A 279 3.46 28.07 11.16
C LYS A 279 2.52 26.86 11.28
N ILE A 280 3.04 25.80 11.89
CA ILE A 280 2.30 24.55 12.13
C ILE A 280 1.68 24.60 13.52
N PHE A 281 0.40 24.23 13.63
CA PHE A 281 -0.31 24.13 14.89
C PHE A 281 -0.88 22.72 15.04
N ILE A 282 -0.65 22.09 16.19
CA ILE A 282 -1.23 20.81 16.59
C ILE A 282 -2.08 21.03 17.82
N ASN A 283 -3.37 20.61 17.77
CA ASN A 283 -4.34 20.83 18.85
C ASN A 283 -4.41 22.30 19.31
N SER A 284 -4.30 23.23 18.35
CA SER A 284 -4.30 24.68 18.53
C SER A 284 -3.05 25.28 19.18
N GLU A 285 -2.01 24.51 19.47
CA GLU A 285 -0.71 24.96 19.95
C GLU A 285 0.31 25.00 18.82
N GLU A 286 1.16 26.05 18.76
CA GLU A 286 2.25 26.13 17.77
C GLU A 286 3.25 24.99 18.03
N ALA A 287 3.52 24.17 17.02
CA ALA A 287 4.40 23.01 17.11
C ALA A 287 5.60 23.15 16.16
N GLN A 288 6.80 22.97 16.69
CA GLN A 288 8.05 22.89 15.92
C GLN A 288 8.55 21.45 15.82
N SER A 289 8.00 20.55 16.59
CA SER A 289 8.33 19.13 16.57
C SER A 289 7.08 18.29 16.87
N TYR A 290 7.18 16.99 16.62
CA TYR A 290 6.14 16.03 16.95
C TYR A 290 6.74 14.74 17.49
N THR A 291 6.18 14.23 18.59
CA THR A 291 6.53 12.94 19.18
C THR A 291 5.50 11.89 18.83
N PHE A 292 5.91 10.80 18.19
CA PHE A 292 5.01 9.75 17.73
C PHE A 292 4.50 8.87 18.88
N ALA A 293 3.21 8.57 18.88
CA ALA A 293 2.56 7.78 19.91
C ALA A 293 2.67 6.27 19.68
N GLN A 294 3.01 5.82 18.46
CA GLN A 294 3.08 4.41 18.10
C GLN A 294 4.15 4.14 17.03
N ASP A 295 4.49 2.85 16.85
CA ASP A 295 5.37 2.40 15.77
C ASP A 295 4.64 2.33 14.46
N TYR A 296 5.37 2.64 13.36
CA TYR A 296 4.89 2.55 11.99
C TYR A 296 5.69 1.53 11.19
N TYR A 297 5.11 1.07 10.11
CA TYR A 297 5.69 0.02 9.26
C TYR A 297 5.40 0.33 7.81
N PHE A 298 6.34 0.02 6.94
CA PHE A 298 6.13 0.15 5.50
C PHE A 298 5.81 -1.21 4.89
N MET A 299 4.62 -1.31 4.29
CA MET A 299 4.10 -2.55 3.74
C MET A 299 4.08 -2.49 2.22
N MET A 300 4.67 -3.49 1.55
CA MET A 300 4.65 -3.61 0.09
C MET A 300 4.03 -4.92 -0.36
N GLY A 301 3.44 -4.91 -1.56
CA GLY A 301 3.10 -6.14 -2.25
C GLY A 301 4.32 -6.75 -2.92
N ASP A 302 4.36 -8.07 -3.05
CA ASP A 302 5.43 -8.77 -3.77
C ASP A 302 5.30 -8.62 -5.29
N ASN A 303 4.10 -8.40 -5.82
CA ASN A 303 3.86 -8.06 -7.22
C ASN A 303 3.88 -6.51 -7.36
N ARG A 304 4.95 -6.01 -7.97
CA ARG A 304 5.28 -4.58 -8.09
C ARG A 304 5.04 -4.04 -9.49
#